data_4b3469a215fc7a721b4f8eb7be9a8085
#
_entry.id   4b3469a215fc7a721b4f8eb7be9a8085
#
_cell.length_a   1.000
_cell.length_b   1.000
_cell.length_c   1.000
_cell.angle_alpha   90.00
_cell.angle_beta   90.00
_cell.angle_gamma   90.00
#
_symmetry.space_group_name_H-M   'P 1'
#
loop_
_entity.id
_entity.type
_entity.pdbx_description
1 polymer ?
#
loop_
_entity_poly.entity_id
_entity_poly.type
_entity_poly.pdbx_seq_one_letter_code
_entity_poly.pdbx_strand_id
1 'polypeptide(L)'
;MTALSFSRVAWLGFFLALADCGKQSNSKPHEGHPLPPSPLIAKCEPGQPGGSFVIASAASPNTFNPLFSTSSASDGIARLIFGSLVHLDMVTQEPGPGLAESWSVAADQKTWTFKLRQGVRWSDGQPLTADDVVFTWNDIMYNPEFNRITFDLFRIGGRNFAVSKEDDVTVRVVTPEVFAPFIEFFGSVPILPKHILEGAVKEKVFPIAYGIKTRPDRIVGCGPYRMKEFRLGQFTLLERNPEYWVVDRQGRRLPYFDEVKVIDSRSPAAEAGLFLDGKSDVFETVRAENSGQFKQASAGGRFQLVELGVSAERDFLWFNQNTGTNAAGNPIVNPAKLQWFRNKKFRQAISCAIDRERIVREVYGGRAQAIYGFISMENPKWNDPNIPRYSFDLARARALLGEIGIQGRKGDGVMVDTGGTPVEIVFCSNTGNPLRAKAALMIQEDLGKIGLKVVHLPVDFRSLLVRINMTFDYEGALMGLGGGGGDPASQINVLRSSEEMHQWFPFQKTPSTDWEARIDLLMDAQMRTLDFTQRKKDFDEVQGILAEELPMIYTVSPFAYSGIRLGVGNLRPAVLSPYHVTWNLEELYFKK
;
A
#
# COMPACT_ATOMS: atom_id res chain seq x y z
N MET A 1 75.22 19.32 -2.15
CA MET A 1 75.76 17.96 -2.19
C MET A 1 74.54 17.05 -1.84
N THR A 2 73.94 16.25 -2.64
CA THR A 2 74.25 15.50 -3.86
C THR A 2 72.95 15.32 -4.63
N ALA A 3 73.04 15.50 -5.94
CA ALA A 3 71.95 15.26 -6.90
C ALA A 3 71.67 13.74 -7.05
N LEU A 4 70.43 13.36 -7.25
CA LEU A 4 70.07 12.06 -7.87
C LEU A 4 68.95 12.26 -8.91
N SER A 5 69.28 11.69 -10.03
CA SER A 5 68.71 11.79 -11.37
C SER A 5 67.27 11.26 -11.51
N PHE A 6 66.48 12.00 -12.33
CA PHE A 6 65.20 11.53 -12.90
C PHE A 6 65.44 10.54 -14.06
N SER A 7 64.92 9.34 -13.97
CA SER A 7 64.81 8.43 -15.11
C SER A 7 63.39 8.52 -15.68
N ARG A 8 63.31 8.81 -16.99
CA ARG A 8 62.10 8.82 -17.80
C ARG A 8 61.62 7.40 -18.04
N VAL A 9 60.38 7.09 -17.65
CA VAL A 9 59.65 5.89 -18.09
C VAL A 9 58.67 6.33 -19.17
N ALA A 10 58.82 5.73 -20.35
CA ALA A 10 57.97 5.96 -21.52
C ALA A 10 56.63 5.23 -21.32
N TRP A 11 55.54 5.92 -21.55
CA TRP A 11 54.21 5.36 -21.66
C TRP A 11 53.98 4.86 -23.08
N LEU A 12 53.91 3.52 -23.25
CA LEU A 12 53.33 2.89 -24.44
C LEU A 12 51.81 2.88 -24.29
N GLY A 13 51.12 3.63 -25.12
CA GLY A 13 49.69 3.60 -25.25
C GLY A 13 49.21 2.29 -25.90
N PHE A 14 48.43 1.50 -25.18
CA PHE A 14 47.68 0.37 -25.74
C PHE A 14 46.29 0.89 -26.10
N PHE A 15 46.05 1.12 -27.38
CA PHE A 15 44.72 1.26 -27.94
C PHE A 15 44.07 -0.12 -28.03
N LEU A 16 43.20 -0.44 -27.08
CA LEU A 16 42.27 -1.58 -27.21
C LEU A 16 41.06 -1.09 -28.01
N ALA A 17 40.96 -1.51 -29.25
CA ALA A 17 39.75 -1.40 -30.04
C ALA A 17 38.67 -2.27 -29.40
N LEU A 18 37.65 -1.63 -28.84
CA LEU A 18 36.40 -2.26 -28.44
C LEU A 18 35.66 -2.64 -29.74
N ALA A 19 35.82 -3.85 -30.21
CA ALA A 19 34.94 -4.44 -31.20
C ALA A 19 33.57 -4.63 -30.55
N ASP A 20 32.60 -3.87 -31.04
CA ASP A 20 31.16 -4.01 -30.74
C ASP A 20 30.69 -5.37 -31.28
N CYS A 21 30.67 -6.36 -30.43
CA CYS A 21 30.13 -7.68 -30.72
C CYS A 21 28.66 -7.70 -30.31
N GLY A 22 27.81 -7.06 -31.12
CA GLY A 22 26.38 -7.27 -31.10
C GLY A 22 26.02 -8.74 -31.33
N LYS A 23 26.14 -9.57 -30.31
CA LYS A 23 25.50 -10.89 -30.29
C LYS A 23 24.02 -10.70 -30.12
N GLN A 24 23.26 -10.67 -31.21
CA GLN A 24 21.88 -11.08 -31.20
C GLN A 24 21.82 -12.48 -30.57
N SER A 25 21.34 -12.56 -29.33
CA SER A 25 21.02 -13.83 -28.71
C SER A 25 19.80 -14.40 -29.48
N ASN A 26 20.07 -15.33 -30.38
CA ASN A 26 19.05 -16.25 -30.87
C ASN A 26 18.63 -17.14 -29.68
N SER A 27 17.81 -16.63 -28.78
CA SER A 27 17.13 -17.46 -27.81
C SER A 27 16.09 -18.29 -28.58
N LYS A 28 16.35 -19.60 -28.70
CA LYS A 28 15.32 -20.56 -29.12
C LYS A 28 14.10 -20.34 -28.23
N PRO A 29 12.88 -20.36 -28.77
CA PRO A 29 11.67 -20.35 -27.96
C PRO A 29 11.80 -21.48 -26.93
N HIS A 30 11.66 -21.18 -25.63
CA HIS A 30 11.57 -22.21 -24.61
C HIS A 30 10.28 -23.00 -24.87
N GLU A 31 10.43 -24.24 -25.34
CA GLU A 31 9.33 -25.21 -25.44
C GLU A 31 8.95 -25.61 -24.01
N GLY A 32 8.03 -24.86 -23.40
CA GLY A 32 7.39 -25.28 -22.14
C GLY A 32 6.45 -26.46 -22.39
N HIS A 33 5.96 -27.07 -21.32
CA HIS A 33 4.88 -28.06 -21.40
C HIS A 33 3.65 -27.47 -22.13
N PRO A 34 2.79 -28.30 -22.70
CA PRO A 34 1.54 -27.84 -23.29
C PRO A 34 0.76 -26.93 -22.33
N LEU A 35 0.06 -25.95 -22.89
CA LEU A 35 -0.85 -25.11 -22.09
C LEU A 35 -1.91 -25.98 -21.39
N PRO A 36 -2.40 -25.54 -20.22
CA PRO A 36 -3.56 -26.20 -19.61
C PRO A 36 -4.75 -26.21 -20.55
N PRO A 37 -5.70 -27.16 -20.41
CA PRO A 37 -6.87 -27.27 -21.28
C PRO A 37 -7.74 -25.98 -21.31
N SER A 38 -7.73 -25.23 -20.21
CA SER A 38 -8.47 -23.97 -20.05
C SER A 38 -7.51 -22.87 -19.53
N PRO A 39 -6.62 -22.32 -20.37
CA PRO A 39 -5.73 -21.24 -19.96
C PRO A 39 -6.53 -19.98 -19.65
N LEU A 40 -6.02 -19.12 -18.75
CA LEU A 40 -6.61 -17.80 -18.57
C LEU A 40 -6.28 -16.92 -19.77
N ILE A 41 -7.30 -16.33 -20.38
CA ILE A 41 -7.12 -15.36 -21.46
C ILE A 41 -7.05 -13.97 -20.85
N ALA A 42 -5.88 -13.33 -20.95
CA ALA A 42 -5.67 -11.98 -20.48
C ALA A 42 -6.52 -10.96 -21.27
N LYS A 43 -6.99 -9.93 -20.59
CA LYS A 43 -7.79 -8.85 -21.20
C LYS A 43 -6.90 -7.78 -21.85
N CYS A 44 -5.79 -8.19 -22.44
CA CYS A 44 -4.83 -7.29 -23.09
C CYS A 44 -4.88 -7.40 -24.60
N GLU A 45 -4.37 -6.38 -25.29
CA GLU A 45 -4.12 -6.47 -26.73
C GLU A 45 -2.88 -7.35 -26.98
N PRO A 46 -2.89 -8.15 -28.06
CA PRO A 46 -1.76 -9.00 -28.40
C PRO A 46 -0.48 -8.19 -28.60
N GLY A 47 0.52 -8.45 -27.75
CA GLY A 47 1.81 -7.79 -27.76
C GLY A 47 2.89 -8.54 -28.55
N GLN A 48 4.13 -8.08 -28.48
CA GLN A 48 5.28 -8.72 -29.12
C GLN A 48 6.20 -9.27 -28.02
N PRO A 49 6.48 -10.59 -28.05
CA PRO A 49 7.42 -11.19 -27.11
C PRO A 49 8.85 -10.69 -27.34
N GLY A 50 9.63 -10.65 -26.28
CA GLY A 50 11.06 -10.38 -26.30
C GLY A 50 11.50 -9.18 -25.48
N GLY A 51 12.80 -9.14 -25.21
CA GLY A 51 13.45 -8.05 -24.50
C GLY A 51 13.44 -8.20 -22.98
N SER A 52 14.07 -7.23 -22.33
CA SER A 52 14.22 -7.18 -20.88
C SER A 52 13.60 -5.88 -20.34
N PHE A 53 12.80 -5.97 -19.29
CA PHE A 53 12.23 -4.81 -18.59
C PHE A 53 13.03 -4.56 -17.30
N VAL A 54 13.45 -3.32 -17.10
CA VAL A 54 14.32 -2.93 -15.99
C VAL A 54 13.58 -2.06 -15.00
N ILE A 55 13.56 -2.49 -13.74
CA ILE A 55 13.00 -1.76 -12.60
C ILE A 55 14.16 -1.37 -11.68
N ALA A 56 14.22 -0.14 -11.21
CA ALA A 56 15.07 0.23 -10.09
C ALA A 56 14.24 0.22 -8.79
N SER A 57 14.84 -0.17 -7.67
CA SER A 57 14.18 -0.16 -6.36
C SER A 57 15.11 0.40 -5.31
N ALA A 58 14.65 1.37 -4.52
CA ALA A 58 15.40 1.94 -3.41
C ALA A 58 15.55 0.97 -2.21
N ALA A 59 14.67 -0.02 -2.12
CA ALA A 59 14.71 -1.06 -1.11
C ALA A 59 15.33 -2.34 -1.65
N SER A 60 16.11 -3.02 -0.81
CA SER A 60 16.64 -4.36 -1.11
C SER A 60 15.65 -5.44 -0.67
N PRO A 61 15.55 -6.57 -1.39
CA PRO A 61 14.77 -7.69 -0.91
C PRO A 61 15.41 -8.28 0.37
N ASN A 62 14.56 -8.59 1.35
CA ASN A 62 14.97 -9.24 2.59
C ASN A 62 14.68 -10.74 2.61
N THR A 63 13.77 -11.19 1.75
CA THR A 63 13.40 -12.58 1.53
C THR A 63 12.69 -12.72 0.17
N PHE A 64 12.57 -13.95 -0.33
CA PHE A 64 11.68 -14.30 -1.45
C PHE A 64 10.47 -15.12 -0.97
N ASN A 65 10.32 -15.30 0.35
CA ASN A 65 9.13 -15.91 0.94
C ASN A 65 7.98 -14.89 0.96
N PRO A 66 6.91 -15.08 0.15
CA PRO A 66 5.86 -14.08 0.01
C PRO A 66 5.05 -13.85 1.30
N LEU A 67 5.03 -14.83 2.20
CA LEU A 67 4.28 -14.73 3.46
C LEU A 67 5.09 -14.11 4.61
N PHE A 68 6.41 -13.97 4.44
CA PHE A 68 7.33 -13.43 5.47
C PHE A 68 8.09 -12.18 5.03
N SER A 69 7.75 -11.63 3.89
CA SER A 69 8.29 -10.35 3.44
C SER A 69 7.93 -9.20 4.40
N THR A 70 8.86 -8.26 4.54
CA THR A 70 8.69 -6.96 5.23
C THR A 70 9.27 -5.82 4.39
N SER A 71 9.53 -6.07 3.10
CA SER A 71 10.14 -5.13 2.17
C SER A 71 9.31 -5.05 0.89
N SER A 72 9.00 -3.84 0.43
CA SER A 72 8.33 -3.61 -0.85
C SER A 72 9.07 -4.22 -2.05
N ALA A 73 10.42 -4.28 -1.99
CA ALA A 73 11.21 -4.95 -3.01
C ALA A 73 10.97 -6.47 -3.03
N SER A 74 10.86 -7.10 -1.85
CA SER A 74 10.50 -8.52 -1.75
C SER A 74 9.10 -8.78 -2.29
N ASP A 75 8.12 -7.95 -1.92
CA ASP A 75 6.73 -8.07 -2.39
C ASP A 75 6.64 -7.89 -3.91
N GLY A 76 7.37 -6.90 -4.46
CA GLY A 76 7.45 -6.65 -5.90
C GLY A 76 8.03 -7.81 -6.70
N ILE A 77 9.00 -8.55 -6.14
CA ILE A 77 9.56 -9.75 -6.75
C ILE A 77 8.62 -10.95 -6.57
N ALA A 78 8.08 -11.13 -5.36
CA ALA A 78 7.23 -12.27 -5.03
C ALA A 78 5.96 -12.31 -5.89
N ARG A 79 5.30 -11.18 -6.16
CA ARG A 79 4.12 -11.12 -7.03
C ARG A 79 4.38 -11.57 -8.47
N LEU A 80 5.63 -11.53 -8.93
CA LEU A 80 6.02 -12.00 -10.26
C LEU A 80 6.36 -13.50 -10.27
N ILE A 81 6.67 -14.08 -9.11
CA ILE A 81 7.06 -15.49 -8.97
C ILE A 81 5.88 -16.37 -8.58
N PHE A 82 4.98 -15.87 -7.73
CA PHE A 82 3.87 -16.64 -7.17
C PHE A 82 2.54 -16.22 -7.76
N GLY A 83 1.57 -17.15 -7.75
CA GLY A 83 0.18 -16.91 -8.11
C GLY A 83 -0.75 -17.14 -6.93
N SER A 84 -1.97 -16.64 -7.04
CA SER A 84 -3.04 -16.77 -6.06
C SER A 84 -4.31 -17.35 -6.69
N LEU A 85 -5.28 -17.76 -5.87
CA LEU A 85 -6.54 -18.31 -6.37
C LEU A 85 -7.32 -17.29 -7.20
N VAL A 86 -7.28 -16.04 -6.77
CA VAL A 86 -8.01 -14.92 -7.37
C VAL A 86 -7.01 -13.82 -7.71
N HIS A 87 -7.18 -13.20 -8.86
CA HIS A 87 -6.44 -12.02 -9.28
C HIS A 87 -7.32 -10.78 -9.11
N LEU A 88 -6.78 -9.74 -8.45
CA LEU A 88 -7.49 -8.46 -8.32
C LEU A 88 -7.11 -7.53 -9.49
N ASP A 89 -8.09 -7.11 -10.27
CA ASP A 89 -7.89 -6.04 -11.27
C ASP A 89 -7.73 -4.70 -10.54
N MET A 90 -6.54 -4.12 -10.60
CA MET A 90 -6.20 -2.93 -9.82
C MET A 90 -6.89 -1.66 -10.31
N VAL A 91 -7.44 -1.65 -11.52
CA VAL A 91 -8.21 -0.51 -12.06
C VAL A 91 -9.66 -0.54 -11.57
N THR A 92 -10.29 -1.73 -11.64
CA THR A 92 -11.71 -1.87 -11.29
C THR A 92 -11.93 -2.26 -9.83
N GLN A 93 -10.90 -2.71 -9.14
CA GLN A 93 -10.95 -3.27 -7.78
C GLN A 93 -11.87 -4.52 -7.69
N GLU A 94 -12.04 -5.24 -8.82
CA GLU A 94 -12.87 -6.43 -8.87
C GLU A 94 -12.01 -7.70 -8.88
N PRO A 95 -12.39 -8.72 -8.10
CA PRO A 95 -11.73 -10.01 -8.13
C PRO A 95 -12.05 -10.74 -9.44
N GLY A 96 -11.03 -11.29 -10.08
CA GLY A 96 -11.12 -12.11 -11.27
C GLY A 96 -10.45 -13.48 -11.09
N PRO A 97 -10.68 -14.43 -12.01
CA PRO A 97 -10.06 -15.74 -11.98
C PRO A 97 -8.52 -15.65 -11.98
N GLY A 98 -7.90 -16.41 -11.07
CA GLY A 98 -6.47 -16.67 -11.02
C GLY A 98 -6.18 -18.16 -11.22
N LEU A 99 -5.51 -18.79 -10.25
CA LEU A 99 -5.37 -20.25 -10.20
C LEU A 99 -6.71 -20.96 -10.08
N ALA A 100 -7.70 -20.33 -9.44
CA ALA A 100 -9.08 -20.76 -9.51
C ALA A 100 -9.69 -20.29 -10.84
N GLU A 101 -10.26 -21.22 -11.58
CA GLU A 101 -11.03 -20.93 -12.80
C GLU A 101 -12.38 -20.29 -12.46
N SER A 102 -12.97 -20.73 -11.35
CA SER A 102 -14.24 -20.22 -10.83
C SER A 102 -14.37 -20.51 -9.33
N TRP A 103 -15.32 -19.83 -8.71
CA TRP A 103 -15.72 -20.10 -7.33
C TRP A 103 -17.22 -19.90 -7.16
N SER A 104 -17.77 -20.51 -6.12
CA SER A 104 -19.16 -20.35 -5.73
C SER A 104 -19.30 -20.35 -4.21
N VAL A 105 -20.39 -19.76 -3.72
CA VAL A 105 -20.77 -19.80 -2.31
C VAL A 105 -22.09 -20.51 -2.16
N ALA A 106 -22.21 -21.39 -1.15
CA ALA A 106 -23.44 -22.10 -0.84
C ALA A 106 -24.51 -21.18 -0.22
N ALA A 107 -25.73 -21.66 -0.08
CA ALA A 107 -26.84 -20.90 0.49
C ALA A 107 -26.61 -20.45 1.96
N ASP A 108 -25.72 -21.12 2.69
CA ASP A 108 -25.31 -20.72 4.03
C ASP A 108 -24.40 -19.48 4.09
N GLN A 109 -23.95 -19.00 2.92
CA GLN A 109 -23.03 -17.86 2.74
C GLN A 109 -21.67 -18.01 3.46
N LYS A 110 -21.32 -19.22 3.88
CA LYS A 110 -20.09 -19.55 4.61
C LYS A 110 -19.26 -20.62 3.92
N THR A 111 -19.90 -21.48 3.13
CA THR A 111 -19.24 -22.56 2.41
C THR A 111 -18.90 -22.13 1.01
N TRP A 112 -17.62 -22.03 0.71
CA TRP A 112 -17.06 -21.63 -0.56
C TRP A 112 -16.42 -22.82 -1.25
N THR A 113 -16.59 -22.92 -2.56
CA THR A 113 -15.96 -23.94 -3.39
C THR A 113 -15.18 -23.27 -4.49
N PHE A 114 -13.88 -23.54 -4.59
CA PHE A 114 -13.00 -23.09 -5.66
C PHE A 114 -12.72 -24.27 -6.61
N LYS A 115 -12.89 -24.04 -7.91
CA LYS A 115 -12.44 -24.96 -8.96
C LYS A 115 -11.10 -24.45 -9.48
N LEU A 116 -10.03 -25.20 -9.25
CA LEU A 116 -8.71 -24.89 -9.76
C LEU A 116 -8.65 -25.16 -11.26
N ARG A 117 -7.83 -24.37 -11.94
CA ARG A 117 -7.53 -24.54 -13.35
C ARG A 117 -6.73 -25.82 -13.54
N GLN A 118 -7.33 -26.79 -14.23
CA GLN A 118 -6.71 -28.10 -14.44
C GLN A 118 -5.45 -27.97 -15.33
N GLY A 119 -4.37 -28.69 -14.99
CA GLY A 119 -3.13 -28.76 -15.77
C GLY A 119 -2.16 -27.61 -15.54
N VAL A 120 -2.40 -26.73 -14.58
CA VAL A 120 -1.40 -25.73 -14.13
C VAL A 120 -0.21 -26.45 -13.50
N ARG A 121 1.00 -25.94 -13.77
CA ARG A 121 2.25 -26.48 -13.26
C ARG A 121 3.05 -25.43 -12.51
N TRP A 122 3.82 -25.87 -11.57
CA TRP A 122 4.90 -25.10 -10.97
C TRP A 122 6.04 -24.86 -11.96
N SER A 123 6.91 -23.89 -11.69
CA SER A 123 8.04 -23.54 -12.58
C SER A 123 9.08 -24.64 -12.74
N ASP A 124 9.04 -25.67 -11.93
CA ASP A 124 9.84 -26.90 -12.03
C ASP A 124 9.12 -28.04 -12.79
N GLY A 125 7.93 -27.78 -13.32
CA GLY A 125 7.12 -28.72 -14.10
C GLY A 125 6.21 -29.65 -13.29
N GLN A 126 6.28 -29.65 -11.95
CA GLN A 126 5.37 -30.44 -11.12
C GLN A 126 3.93 -29.89 -11.20
N PRO A 127 2.91 -30.75 -11.12
CA PRO A 127 1.51 -30.30 -11.15
C PRO A 127 1.16 -29.47 -9.90
N LEU A 128 0.38 -28.38 -10.09
CA LEU A 128 -0.24 -27.64 -9.01
C LEU A 128 -1.64 -28.22 -8.75
N THR A 129 -1.92 -28.55 -7.49
CA THR A 129 -3.16 -29.20 -7.10
C THR A 129 -3.79 -28.57 -5.85
N ALA A 130 -4.97 -29.04 -5.48
CA ALA A 130 -5.66 -28.66 -4.25
C ALA A 130 -4.83 -28.95 -2.98
N ASP A 131 -3.90 -29.93 -3.03
CA ASP A 131 -2.99 -30.20 -1.92
C ASP A 131 -2.07 -29.01 -1.60
N ASP A 132 -1.64 -28.24 -2.60
CA ASP A 132 -0.82 -27.06 -2.40
C ASP A 132 -1.61 -25.93 -1.70
N VAL A 133 -2.89 -25.79 -2.05
CA VAL A 133 -3.79 -24.83 -1.39
C VAL A 133 -4.01 -25.21 0.07
N VAL A 134 -4.37 -26.47 0.32
CA VAL A 134 -4.59 -26.99 1.69
C VAL A 134 -3.32 -26.87 2.53
N PHE A 135 -2.17 -27.19 1.96
CA PHE A 135 -0.86 -27.03 2.61
C PHE A 135 -0.58 -25.57 2.97
N THR A 136 -0.78 -24.64 2.04
CA THR A 136 -0.55 -23.21 2.28
C THR A 136 -1.39 -22.71 3.46
N TRP A 137 -2.64 -23.13 3.55
CA TRP A 137 -3.54 -22.67 4.61
C TRP A 137 -3.36 -23.41 5.92
N ASN A 138 -3.44 -24.75 5.91
CA ASN A 138 -3.49 -25.52 7.15
C ASN A 138 -2.11 -25.70 7.78
N ASP A 139 -1.07 -25.93 6.95
CA ASP A 139 0.26 -26.24 7.46
C ASP A 139 1.14 -24.99 7.64
N ILE A 140 0.79 -23.84 6.99
CA ILE A 140 1.55 -22.61 7.09
C ILE A 140 0.73 -21.50 7.78
N MET A 141 -0.37 -21.04 7.16
CA MET A 141 -1.10 -19.87 7.63
C MET A 141 -1.73 -20.06 9.01
N TYR A 142 -2.18 -21.29 9.32
CA TYR A 142 -2.78 -21.63 10.60
C TYR A 142 -1.82 -22.35 11.55
N ASN A 143 -0.57 -22.49 11.18
CA ASN A 143 0.43 -23.10 12.05
C ASN A 143 0.84 -22.13 13.17
N PRO A 144 0.65 -22.49 14.45
CA PRO A 144 0.98 -21.60 15.56
C PRO A 144 2.48 -21.28 15.67
N GLU A 145 3.36 -22.12 15.11
CA GLU A 145 4.82 -21.91 15.10
C GLU A 145 5.22 -20.76 14.14
N PHE A 146 4.35 -20.42 13.17
CA PHE A 146 4.61 -19.41 12.15
C PHE A 146 3.71 -18.17 12.31
N ASN A 147 3.05 -18.03 13.44
CA ASN A 147 2.05 -17.00 13.65
C ASN A 147 2.59 -15.58 13.39
N ARG A 148 1.82 -14.79 12.62
CA ARG A 148 2.05 -13.38 12.37
C ARG A 148 0.75 -12.62 12.60
N ILE A 149 0.84 -11.38 13.07
CA ILE A 149 -0.33 -10.50 13.28
C ILE A 149 -1.17 -10.38 12.00
N THR A 150 -0.54 -10.34 10.82
CA THR A 150 -1.24 -10.29 9.54
C THR A 150 -2.10 -11.53 9.25
N PHE A 151 -1.82 -12.67 9.89
CA PHE A 151 -2.60 -13.90 9.71
C PHE A 151 -3.88 -13.90 10.52
N ASP A 152 -4.01 -13.02 11.50
CA ASP A 152 -5.23 -12.88 12.30
C ASP A 152 -6.43 -12.37 11.49
N LEU A 153 -6.19 -11.70 10.35
CA LEU A 153 -7.23 -11.35 9.39
C LEU A 153 -8.00 -12.57 8.83
N PHE A 154 -7.42 -13.76 8.91
CA PHE A 154 -8.01 -15.02 8.43
C PHE A 154 -8.58 -15.87 9.56
N ARG A 155 -8.88 -15.24 10.70
CA ARG A 155 -9.54 -15.83 11.86
C ARG A 155 -10.75 -14.99 12.25
N ILE A 156 -11.86 -15.63 12.50
CA ILE A 156 -13.08 -14.94 12.94
C ILE A 156 -13.43 -15.46 14.34
N GLY A 157 -13.45 -14.56 15.33
CA GLY A 157 -13.65 -14.93 16.72
C GLY A 157 -12.61 -15.95 17.21
N GLY A 158 -11.35 -15.83 16.79
CA GLY A 158 -10.25 -16.74 17.11
C GLY A 158 -10.31 -18.11 16.40
N ARG A 159 -11.29 -18.33 15.50
CA ARG A 159 -11.47 -19.59 14.77
C ARG A 159 -10.94 -19.47 13.34
N ASN A 160 -10.13 -20.45 12.93
CA ASN A 160 -9.62 -20.58 11.57
C ASN A 160 -10.74 -20.91 10.58
N PHE A 161 -10.53 -20.59 9.30
CA PHE A 161 -11.35 -21.15 8.22
C PHE A 161 -11.02 -22.64 8.06
N ALA A 162 -12.03 -23.48 7.82
CA ALA A 162 -11.80 -24.90 7.55
C ALA A 162 -11.52 -25.07 6.05
N VAL A 163 -10.27 -25.34 5.70
CA VAL A 163 -9.83 -25.55 4.32
C VAL A 163 -9.61 -27.01 4.06
N SER A 164 -10.27 -27.56 3.05
CA SER A 164 -10.22 -28.98 2.69
C SER A 164 -10.19 -29.19 1.18
N LYS A 165 -9.57 -30.26 0.75
CA LYS A 165 -9.58 -30.75 -0.63
C LYS A 165 -10.79 -31.68 -0.80
N GLU A 166 -11.55 -31.51 -1.88
CA GLU A 166 -12.59 -32.47 -2.32
C GLU A 166 -12.03 -33.43 -3.38
N ASP A 167 -11.26 -32.90 -4.33
CA ASP A 167 -10.50 -33.63 -5.34
C ASP A 167 -9.23 -32.83 -5.71
N ASP A 168 -8.44 -33.29 -6.68
CA ASP A 168 -7.17 -32.63 -7.04
C ASP A 168 -7.32 -31.19 -7.57
N VAL A 169 -8.50 -30.81 -7.99
CA VAL A 169 -8.78 -29.47 -8.56
C VAL A 169 -9.93 -28.76 -7.83
N THR A 170 -10.41 -29.29 -6.71
CA THR A 170 -11.52 -28.70 -5.96
C THR A 170 -11.12 -28.47 -4.50
N VAL A 171 -11.20 -27.21 -4.09
CA VAL A 171 -10.96 -26.78 -2.71
C VAL A 171 -12.26 -26.28 -2.10
N ARG A 172 -12.60 -26.79 -0.93
CA ARG A 172 -13.73 -26.34 -0.12
C ARG A 172 -13.21 -25.57 1.08
N VAL A 173 -13.81 -24.40 1.32
CA VAL A 173 -13.49 -23.56 2.47
C VAL A 173 -14.75 -23.19 3.23
N VAL A 174 -14.76 -23.40 4.54
CA VAL A 174 -15.89 -23.01 5.40
C VAL A 174 -15.41 -21.95 6.39
N THR A 175 -16.00 -20.75 6.31
CA THR A 175 -15.75 -19.69 7.27
C THR A 175 -16.61 -19.89 8.53
N PRO A 176 -16.12 -19.53 9.73
CA PRO A 176 -16.90 -19.64 10.98
C PRO A 176 -18.21 -18.86 10.96
N GLU A 177 -18.19 -17.70 10.28
CA GLU A 177 -19.34 -16.80 10.08
C GLU A 177 -19.31 -16.28 8.64
N VAL A 178 -20.37 -15.60 8.20
CA VAL A 178 -20.35 -14.87 6.92
C VAL A 178 -19.22 -13.84 6.96
N PHE A 179 -18.38 -13.87 5.93
CA PHE A 179 -17.22 -12.98 5.82
C PHE A 179 -17.16 -12.40 4.41
N ALA A 180 -17.69 -11.21 4.25
CA ALA A 180 -17.87 -10.58 2.94
C ALA A 180 -16.56 -10.31 2.17
N PRO A 181 -15.43 -9.90 2.80
CA PRO A 181 -14.17 -9.70 2.10
C PRO A 181 -13.44 -11.00 1.76
N PHE A 182 -14.09 -12.18 1.95
CA PHE A 182 -13.46 -13.49 1.83
C PHE A 182 -12.73 -13.69 0.50
N ILE A 183 -13.39 -13.40 -0.63
CA ILE A 183 -12.79 -13.64 -1.96
C ILE A 183 -11.55 -12.79 -2.17
N GLU A 184 -11.60 -11.51 -1.81
CA GLU A 184 -10.45 -10.60 -1.96
C GLU A 184 -9.30 -11.01 -1.03
N PHE A 185 -9.59 -11.32 0.23
CA PHE A 185 -8.55 -11.62 1.21
C PHE A 185 -8.02 -13.04 1.05
N PHE A 186 -8.88 -14.05 1.15
CA PHE A 186 -8.48 -15.45 1.04
C PHE A 186 -7.91 -15.77 -0.35
N GLY A 187 -8.59 -15.29 -1.40
CA GLY A 187 -8.25 -15.58 -2.78
C GLY A 187 -6.94 -14.96 -3.25
N SER A 188 -6.49 -13.86 -2.63
CA SER A 188 -5.25 -13.15 -3.00
C SER A 188 -4.00 -13.67 -2.31
N VAL A 189 -4.12 -14.61 -1.37
CA VAL A 189 -2.94 -15.20 -0.71
C VAL A 189 -2.15 -16.03 -1.72
N PRO A 190 -0.82 -15.82 -1.85
CA PRO A 190 0.03 -16.62 -2.71
C PRO A 190 0.01 -18.11 -2.31
N ILE A 191 -0.23 -18.99 -3.28
CA ILE A 191 -0.17 -20.43 -3.06
C ILE A 191 1.27 -20.91 -3.17
N LEU A 192 1.65 -21.84 -2.30
CA LEU A 192 3.03 -22.31 -2.14
C LEU A 192 3.18 -23.80 -2.44
N PRO A 193 4.33 -24.20 -3.07
CA PRO A 193 4.54 -25.57 -3.50
C PRO A 193 4.82 -26.51 -2.31
N LYS A 194 3.87 -27.39 -2.02
CA LYS A 194 3.99 -28.39 -0.93
C LYS A 194 5.24 -29.25 -1.10
N HIS A 195 5.47 -29.77 -2.31
CA HIS A 195 6.60 -30.68 -2.60
C HIS A 195 7.99 -30.08 -2.34
N ILE A 196 8.10 -28.73 -2.32
CA ILE A 196 9.37 -28.04 -2.00
C ILE A 196 9.43 -27.65 -0.52
N LEU A 197 8.32 -27.20 0.06
CA LEU A 197 8.33 -26.51 1.36
C LEU A 197 7.87 -27.36 2.53
N GLU A 198 7.28 -28.54 2.28
CA GLU A 198 6.80 -29.43 3.34
C GLU A 198 7.91 -29.80 4.35
N GLY A 199 9.14 -30.04 3.87
CA GLY A 199 10.29 -30.30 4.73
C GLY A 199 10.59 -29.15 5.67
N ALA A 200 10.64 -27.90 5.13
CA ALA A 200 10.89 -26.72 5.93
C ALA A 200 9.80 -26.44 6.97
N VAL A 201 8.53 -26.80 6.67
CA VAL A 201 7.42 -26.71 7.61
C VAL A 201 7.59 -27.75 8.73
N LYS A 202 7.90 -29.00 8.39
CA LYS A 202 8.14 -30.08 9.38
C LYS A 202 9.32 -29.77 10.31
N GLU A 203 10.36 -29.17 9.78
CA GLU A 203 11.56 -28.73 10.51
C GLU A 203 11.37 -27.40 11.24
N LYS A 204 10.20 -26.74 11.11
CA LYS A 204 9.88 -25.43 11.72
C LYS A 204 10.78 -24.27 11.24
N VAL A 205 11.40 -24.40 10.08
CA VAL A 205 12.28 -23.38 9.48
C VAL A 205 11.64 -22.63 8.32
N PHE A 206 10.34 -22.82 8.09
CA PHE A 206 9.59 -22.16 7.01
C PHE A 206 9.74 -20.62 6.98
N PRO A 207 9.80 -19.87 8.11
CA PRO A 207 9.97 -18.41 8.07
C PRO A 207 11.25 -17.95 7.36
N ILE A 208 12.30 -18.79 7.32
CA ILE A 208 13.56 -18.49 6.63
C ILE A 208 13.68 -19.24 5.29
N ALA A 209 12.71 -20.07 4.94
CA ALA A 209 12.64 -20.69 3.61
C ALA A 209 12.49 -19.60 2.53
N TYR A 210 13.03 -19.83 1.36
CA TYR A 210 13.12 -18.84 0.29
C TYR A 210 13.83 -17.53 0.72
N GLY A 211 14.72 -17.62 1.71
CA GLY A 211 15.56 -16.49 2.12
C GLY A 211 16.55 -16.09 1.01
N ILE A 212 17.20 -14.93 1.18
CA ILE A 212 18.13 -14.34 0.20
C ILE A 212 19.36 -15.21 -0.12
N LYS A 213 19.61 -16.26 0.66
CA LYS A 213 20.69 -17.25 0.40
C LYS A 213 20.18 -18.49 -0.34
N THR A 214 18.88 -18.59 -0.60
CA THR A 214 18.31 -19.71 -1.35
C THR A 214 18.77 -19.64 -2.79
N ARG A 215 19.22 -20.78 -3.33
CA ARG A 215 19.62 -20.87 -4.75
C ARG A 215 18.43 -20.55 -5.65
N PRO A 216 18.61 -19.79 -6.74
CA PRO A 216 17.55 -19.39 -7.67
C PRO A 216 16.69 -20.57 -8.16
N ASP A 217 17.31 -21.70 -8.51
CA ASP A 217 16.64 -22.91 -9.00
C ASP A 217 15.79 -23.64 -7.95
N ARG A 218 15.89 -23.23 -6.68
CA ARG A 218 15.10 -23.77 -5.57
C ARG A 218 13.91 -22.88 -5.19
N ILE A 219 13.79 -21.70 -5.80
CA ILE A 219 12.65 -20.81 -5.60
C ILE A 219 11.61 -21.15 -6.67
N VAL A 220 10.69 -22.02 -6.32
CA VAL A 220 9.66 -22.55 -7.22
C VAL A 220 8.36 -21.79 -7.00
N GLY A 221 7.79 -21.26 -8.08
CA GLY A 221 6.53 -20.54 -8.10
C GLY A 221 5.68 -20.90 -9.31
N CYS A 222 4.49 -20.31 -9.43
CA CYS A 222 3.58 -20.53 -10.55
C CYS A 222 3.18 -19.22 -11.27
N GLY A 223 3.88 -18.13 -10.95
CA GLY A 223 3.69 -16.82 -11.54
C GLY A 223 4.31 -16.67 -12.93
N PRO A 224 4.22 -15.46 -13.53
CA PRO A 224 4.71 -15.20 -14.89
C PRO A 224 6.22 -15.35 -15.05
N TYR A 225 6.98 -15.17 -13.99
CA TYR A 225 8.43 -15.25 -14.00
C TYR A 225 8.94 -16.24 -12.95
N ARG A 226 10.20 -16.70 -13.15
CA ARG A 226 10.95 -17.48 -12.17
C ARG A 226 12.31 -16.82 -11.90
N MET A 227 12.91 -17.12 -10.75
CA MET A 227 14.21 -16.59 -10.37
C MET A 227 15.30 -17.18 -11.27
N LYS A 228 16.07 -16.32 -11.95
CA LYS A 228 17.24 -16.70 -12.73
C LYS A 228 18.54 -16.46 -11.99
N GLU A 229 18.70 -15.27 -11.41
CA GLU A 229 19.91 -14.87 -10.70
C GLU A 229 19.57 -13.86 -9.61
N PHE A 230 20.27 -13.93 -8.49
CA PHE A 230 20.23 -12.92 -7.44
C PHE A 230 21.65 -12.55 -7.02
N ARG A 231 21.94 -11.25 -6.98
CA ARG A 231 23.17 -10.70 -6.44
C ARG A 231 22.85 -9.67 -5.37
N LEU A 232 23.13 -10.03 -4.13
CA LEU A 232 22.85 -9.19 -2.96
C LEU A 232 23.42 -7.77 -3.13
N GLY A 233 22.58 -6.77 -2.94
CA GLY A 233 22.93 -5.34 -3.06
C GLY A 233 23.27 -4.89 -4.47
N GLN A 234 22.93 -5.68 -5.51
CA GLN A 234 23.13 -5.33 -6.91
C GLN A 234 21.84 -5.47 -7.72
N PHE A 235 21.33 -6.69 -7.88
CA PHE A 235 20.11 -6.92 -8.66
C PHE A 235 19.48 -8.29 -8.39
N THR A 236 18.20 -8.39 -8.75
CA THR A 236 17.47 -9.64 -8.96
C THR A 236 17.13 -9.74 -10.45
N LEU A 237 17.43 -10.87 -11.07
CA LEU A 237 17.07 -11.17 -12.46
C LEU A 237 16.05 -12.30 -12.48
N LEU A 238 14.90 -12.02 -13.06
CA LEU A 238 13.86 -12.98 -13.33
C LEU A 238 13.84 -13.30 -14.82
N GLU A 239 13.52 -14.55 -15.17
CA GLU A 239 13.27 -14.96 -16.56
C GLU A 239 11.84 -15.47 -16.70
N ARG A 240 11.32 -15.46 -17.93
CA ARG A 240 9.99 -15.97 -18.26
C ARG A 240 9.80 -17.38 -17.69
N ASN A 241 8.68 -17.63 -17.02
CA ASN A 241 8.29 -18.97 -16.60
C ASN A 241 7.70 -19.74 -17.80
N PRO A 242 8.35 -20.80 -18.30
CA PRO A 242 7.84 -21.57 -19.44
C PRO A 242 6.54 -22.32 -19.13
N GLU A 243 6.22 -22.52 -17.84
CA GLU A 243 5.02 -23.20 -17.38
C GLU A 243 3.84 -22.22 -17.12
N TYR A 244 4.03 -20.92 -17.39
CA TYR A 244 2.96 -19.95 -17.09
C TYR A 244 1.71 -20.23 -17.92
N TRP A 245 0.56 -20.19 -17.29
CA TRP A 245 -0.72 -20.70 -17.78
C TRP A 245 -1.65 -19.62 -18.35
N VAL A 246 -1.22 -18.37 -18.39
CA VAL A 246 -1.97 -17.24 -18.97
C VAL A 246 -1.55 -17.02 -20.42
N VAL A 247 -2.54 -16.74 -21.29
CA VAL A 247 -2.34 -16.45 -22.70
C VAL A 247 -3.00 -15.15 -23.11
N ASP A 248 -2.55 -14.55 -24.21
CA ASP A 248 -3.27 -13.46 -24.85
C ASP A 248 -4.47 -13.98 -25.69
N ARG A 249 -5.23 -13.06 -26.29
CA ARG A 249 -6.39 -13.38 -27.14
C ARG A 249 -6.04 -14.19 -28.40
N GLN A 250 -4.76 -14.28 -28.77
CA GLN A 250 -4.27 -15.10 -29.89
C GLN A 250 -3.73 -16.45 -29.43
N GLY A 251 -3.86 -16.77 -28.14
CA GLY A 251 -3.38 -18.01 -27.55
C GLY A 251 -1.86 -18.05 -27.29
N ARG A 252 -1.17 -16.91 -27.39
CA ARG A 252 0.26 -16.84 -27.09
C ARG A 252 0.48 -16.73 -25.58
N ARG A 253 1.36 -17.56 -25.08
CA ARG A 253 1.71 -17.59 -23.64
C ARG A 253 2.38 -16.29 -23.22
N LEU A 254 1.91 -15.71 -22.11
CA LEU A 254 2.54 -14.61 -21.40
C LEU A 254 3.67 -15.15 -20.48
N PRO A 255 4.54 -14.28 -19.93
CA PRO A 255 4.64 -12.83 -20.15
C PRO A 255 5.31 -12.50 -21.49
N TYR A 256 5.17 -11.23 -21.94
CA TYR A 256 5.83 -10.83 -23.20
C TYR A 256 7.33 -10.58 -23.02
N PHE A 257 7.80 -9.94 -21.95
CA PHE A 257 9.23 -9.77 -21.72
C PHE A 257 9.90 -11.08 -21.38
N ASP A 258 11.08 -11.33 -21.95
CA ASP A 258 11.88 -12.52 -21.65
C ASP A 258 12.46 -12.46 -20.25
N GLU A 259 12.82 -11.25 -19.79
CA GLU A 259 13.46 -11.02 -18.51
C GLU A 259 12.91 -9.76 -17.81
N VAL A 260 12.93 -9.81 -16.48
CA VAL A 260 12.73 -8.62 -15.62
C VAL A 260 13.94 -8.48 -14.72
N LYS A 261 14.61 -7.32 -14.78
CA LYS A 261 15.75 -7.01 -13.94
C LYS A 261 15.39 -5.96 -12.91
N VAL A 262 15.45 -6.31 -11.63
CA VAL A 262 15.23 -5.38 -10.52
C VAL A 262 16.59 -4.96 -9.96
N ILE A 263 16.99 -3.70 -10.17
CA ILE A 263 18.27 -3.13 -9.70
C ILE A 263 18.09 -2.58 -8.29
N ASP A 264 18.98 -2.98 -7.37
CA ASP A 264 19.07 -2.39 -6.03
C ASP A 264 19.77 -1.04 -6.10
N SER A 265 19.00 0.04 -6.08
CA SER A 265 19.52 1.42 -6.16
C SER A 265 19.94 1.99 -4.80
N ARG A 266 19.57 1.33 -3.69
CA ARG A 266 19.92 1.64 -2.29
C ARG A 266 19.40 2.99 -1.77
N SER A 267 18.80 3.82 -2.60
CA SER A 267 18.20 5.08 -2.16
C SER A 267 17.18 5.60 -3.17
N PRO A 268 16.16 6.34 -2.71
CA PRO A 268 15.18 6.98 -3.62
C PRO A 268 15.81 7.95 -4.62
N ALA A 269 16.89 8.64 -4.24
CA ALA A 269 17.60 9.55 -5.16
C ALA A 269 18.33 8.80 -6.28
N ALA A 270 18.98 7.66 -5.95
CA ALA A 270 19.64 6.82 -6.95
C ALA A 270 18.63 6.12 -7.86
N GLU A 271 17.48 5.69 -7.31
CA GLU A 271 16.36 5.14 -8.09
C GLU A 271 15.87 6.15 -9.15
N ALA A 272 15.58 7.38 -8.73
CA ALA A 272 15.20 8.46 -9.64
C ALA A 272 16.29 8.75 -10.68
N GLY A 273 17.57 8.77 -10.27
CA GLY A 273 18.71 8.96 -11.17
C GLY A 273 18.81 7.87 -12.25
N LEU A 274 18.67 6.60 -11.87
CA LEU A 274 18.68 5.48 -12.82
C LEU A 274 17.57 5.61 -13.88
N PHE A 275 16.38 6.04 -13.47
CA PHE A 275 15.27 6.26 -14.39
C PHE A 275 15.53 7.46 -15.33
N LEU A 276 15.94 8.60 -14.79
CA LEU A 276 16.23 9.80 -15.57
C LEU A 276 17.39 9.59 -16.56
N ASP A 277 18.36 8.74 -16.22
CA ASP A 277 19.45 8.32 -17.11
C ASP A 277 19.01 7.29 -18.16
N GLY A 278 17.78 6.76 -18.11
CA GLY A 278 17.28 5.72 -19.01
C GLY A 278 17.85 4.32 -18.71
N LYS A 279 18.35 4.09 -17.50
CA LYS A 279 18.88 2.79 -17.02
C LYS A 279 17.81 1.90 -16.38
N SER A 280 16.64 2.46 -16.07
CA SER A 280 15.42 1.72 -15.74
C SER A 280 14.26 2.18 -16.62
N ASP A 281 13.30 1.29 -16.85
CA ASP A 281 12.17 1.52 -17.75
C ASP A 281 10.97 2.14 -17.04
N VAL A 282 10.97 2.11 -15.70
CA VAL A 282 9.87 2.60 -14.87
C VAL A 282 10.38 3.29 -13.60
N PHE A 283 9.61 4.28 -13.16
CA PHE A 283 9.66 4.89 -11.83
C PHE A 283 8.24 4.94 -11.28
N GLU A 284 7.89 3.98 -10.41
CA GLU A 284 6.51 3.72 -10.00
C GLU A 284 5.84 4.90 -9.30
N THR A 285 6.56 5.58 -8.42
CA THR A 285 5.99 6.66 -7.61
C THR A 285 6.83 7.92 -7.69
N VAL A 286 6.42 8.86 -8.52
CA VAL A 286 7.00 10.21 -8.53
C VAL A 286 6.31 11.03 -7.44
N ARG A 287 7.06 11.31 -6.38
CA ARG A 287 6.55 12.12 -5.26
C ARG A 287 6.25 13.55 -5.70
N ALA A 288 5.27 14.17 -5.04
CA ALA A 288 4.79 15.52 -5.39
C ALA A 288 5.92 16.57 -5.44
N GLU A 289 6.89 16.49 -4.52
CA GLU A 289 8.06 17.39 -4.49
C GLU A 289 8.95 17.28 -5.74
N ASN A 290 9.01 16.10 -6.36
CA ASN A 290 9.85 15.83 -7.53
C ASN A 290 9.08 15.94 -8.86
N SER A 291 7.75 16.03 -8.82
CA SER A 291 6.89 15.98 -10.02
C SER A 291 7.22 17.07 -11.04
N GLY A 292 7.64 18.27 -10.60
CA GLY A 292 8.08 19.35 -11.48
C GLY A 292 9.34 19.00 -12.28
N GLN A 293 10.34 18.40 -11.63
CA GLN A 293 11.58 17.93 -12.28
C GLN A 293 11.29 16.83 -13.32
N PHE A 294 10.46 15.85 -12.95
CA PHE A 294 10.08 14.79 -13.86
C PHE A 294 9.27 15.29 -15.05
N LYS A 295 8.37 16.25 -14.84
CA LYS A 295 7.61 16.89 -15.92
C LYS A 295 8.54 17.63 -16.91
N GLN A 296 9.52 18.36 -16.41
CA GLN A 296 10.52 19.02 -17.26
C GLN A 296 11.37 18.00 -18.02
N ALA A 297 11.83 16.93 -17.35
CA ALA A 297 12.64 15.90 -17.97
C ALA A 297 11.87 15.09 -19.02
N SER A 298 10.55 14.88 -18.84
CA SER A 298 9.71 14.16 -19.82
C SER A 298 9.56 14.90 -21.15
N ALA A 299 9.72 16.24 -21.15
CA ALA A 299 9.72 17.03 -22.38
C ALA A 299 10.88 16.67 -23.32
N GLY A 300 11.95 16.03 -22.82
CA GLY A 300 13.04 15.46 -23.61
C GLY A 300 12.69 14.20 -24.41
N GLY A 301 11.46 13.68 -24.30
CA GLY A 301 10.93 12.61 -25.14
C GLY A 301 11.52 11.21 -24.90
N ARG A 302 12.17 10.96 -23.75
CA ARG A 302 12.69 9.63 -23.40
C ARG A 302 11.68 8.76 -22.63
N PHE A 303 10.80 9.37 -21.87
CA PHE A 303 9.74 8.71 -21.10
C PHE A 303 8.49 9.58 -21.09
N GLN A 304 7.36 8.98 -20.71
CA GLN A 304 6.13 9.70 -20.39
C GLN A 304 5.94 9.78 -18.88
N LEU A 305 5.47 10.92 -18.41
CA LEU A 305 4.97 11.08 -17.05
C LEU A 305 3.47 10.84 -17.08
N VAL A 306 3.02 9.76 -16.44
CA VAL A 306 1.60 9.39 -16.34
C VAL A 306 1.04 10.03 -15.09
N GLU A 307 0.02 10.87 -15.23
CA GLU A 307 -0.78 11.36 -14.12
C GLU A 307 -1.86 10.33 -13.80
N LEU A 308 -1.92 9.89 -12.56
CA LEU A 308 -2.77 8.78 -12.11
C LEU A 308 -4.05 9.25 -11.43
N GLY A 309 -4.13 10.53 -11.06
CA GLY A 309 -5.20 11.10 -10.25
C GLY A 309 -4.78 11.35 -8.80
N VAL A 310 -5.76 11.48 -7.91
CA VAL A 310 -5.54 11.74 -6.48
C VAL A 310 -5.01 10.47 -5.81
N SER A 311 -3.86 10.56 -5.14
CA SER A 311 -3.28 9.39 -4.47
C SER A 311 -4.17 8.85 -3.34
N ALA A 312 -3.91 7.62 -2.94
CA ALA A 312 -4.54 7.06 -1.74
C ALA A 312 -3.90 7.60 -0.44
N GLU A 313 -2.81 8.35 -0.53
CA GLU A 313 -2.21 9.02 0.62
C GLU A 313 -3.06 10.23 1.03
N ARG A 314 -3.37 10.34 2.31
CA ARG A 314 -4.25 11.36 2.88
C ARG A 314 -3.56 11.99 4.08
N ASP A 315 -3.25 13.28 4.01
CA ASP A 315 -2.76 14.03 5.16
C ASP A 315 -3.94 14.50 6.03
N PHE A 316 -3.83 14.30 7.33
CA PHE A 316 -4.83 14.71 8.31
C PHE A 316 -4.20 15.14 9.64
N LEU A 317 -4.89 16.07 10.28
CA LEU A 317 -4.65 16.50 11.66
C LEU A 317 -5.63 15.78 12.58
N TRP A 318 -5.17 15.30 13.72
CA TRP A 318 -6.05 14.80 14.79
C TRP A 318 -5.58 15.25 16.16
N PHE A 319 -6.45 15.15 17.13
CA PHE A 319 -6.15 15.45 18.54
C PHE A 319 -6.25 14.19 19.38
N ASN A 320 -5.41 14.11 20.40
CA ASN A 320 -5.41 13.02 21.36
C ASN A 320 -6.68 13.11 22.25
N GLN A 321 -7.56 12.13 22.13
CA GLN A 321 -8.82 12.05 22.88
C GLN A 321 -8.76 10.99 23.98
N ASN A 322 -7.57 10.49 24.30
CA ASN A 322 -7.36 9.43 25.28
C ASN A 322 -7.73 9.90 26.68
N THR A 323 -8.69 9.22 27.31
CA THR A 323 -9.17 9.49 28.68
C THR A 323 -8.41 8.74 29.76
N GLY A 324 -7.40 7.95 29.37
CA GLY A 324 -6.62 7.12 30.30
C GLY A 324 -5.58 7.90 31.08
N THR A 325 -4.83 7.14 31.88
CA THR A 325 -3.71 7.63 32.68
C THR A 325 -2.40 6.97 32.25
N ASN A 326 -1.30 7.66 32.41
CA ASN A 326 0.03 7.11 32.19
C ASN A 326 0.46 6.20 33.37
N ALA A 327 1.63 5.59 33.27
CA ALA A 327 2.16 4.68 34.30
C ALA A 327 2.34 5.33 35.68
N ALA A 328 2.40 6.65 35.75
CA ALA A 328 2.48 7.42 37.03
C ALA A 328 1.10 7.80 37.56
N GLY A 329 0.00 7.38 36.92
CA GLY A 329 -1.38 7.71 37.32
C GLY A 329 -1.86 9.08 36.88
N ASN A 330 -1.06 9.85 36.15
CA ASN A 330 -1.48 11.17 35.64
C ASN A 330 -2.30 11.03 34.36
N PRO A 331 -3.30 11.92 34.12
CA PRO A 331 -4.00 11.96 32.85
C PRO A 331 -3.03 12.06 31.68
N ILE A 332 -3.28 11.25 30.63
CA ILE A 332 -2.48 11.28 29.39
C ILE A 332 -2.63 12.64 28.70
N VAL A 333 -3.87 13.14 28.64
CA VAL A 333 -4.17 14.46 28.08
C VAL A 333 -4.61 15.41 29.21
N ASN A 334 -4.12 16.65 29.17
CA ASN A 334 -4.56 17.68 30.13
C ASN A 334 -6.10 17.77 30.13
N PRO A 335 -6.78 17.70 31.30
CA PRO A 335 -8.24 17.63 31.37
C PRO A 335 -8.98 18.78 30.67
N ALA A 336 -8.47 20.02 30.76
CA ALA A 336 -9.08 21.16 30.06
C ALA A 336 -8.97 20.99 28.54
N LYS A 337 -7.79 20.58 28.03
CA LYS A 337 -7.57 20.32 26.60
C LYS A 337 -8.38 19.11 26.10
N LEU A 338 -8.51 18.07 26.93
CA LEU A 338 -9.31 16.90 26.60
C LEU A 338 -10.79 17.26 26.33
N GLN A 339 -11.36 18.21 27.11
CA GLN A 339 -12.71 18.71 26.87
C GLN A 339 -12.84 19.36 25.49
N TRP A 340 -11.85 20.13 25.05
CA TRP A 340 -11.84 20.72 23.71
C TRP A 340 -11.70 19.63 22.64
N PHE A 341 -10.72 18.75 22.77
CA PHE A 341 -10.40 17.72 21.76
C PHE A 341 -11.53 16.73 21.55
N ARG A 342 -12.29 16.40 22.60
CA ARG A 342 -13.48 15.52 22.51
C ARG A 342 -14.75 16.25 22.04
N ASN A 343 -14.76 17.57 21.98
CA ASN A 343 -15.92 18.31 21.51
C ASN A 343 -15.93 18.40 19.98
N LYS A 344 -16.97 17.86 19.33
CA LYS A 344 -17.04 17.85 17.85
C LYS A 344 -17.05 19.26 17.26
N LYS A 345 -17.72 20.23 17.90
CA LYS A 345 -17.74 21.62 17.42
C LYS A 345 -16.37 22.28 17.44
N PHE A 346 -15.52 21.89 18.39
CA PHE A 346 -14.11 22.29 18.39
C PHE A 346 -13.40 21.76 17.14
N ARG A 347 -13.51 20.45 16.83
CA ARG A 347 -12.87 19.84 15.67
C ARG A 347 -13.44 20.39 14.36
N GLN A 348 -14.76 20.66 14.30
CA GLN A 348 -15.41 21.31 13.16
C GLN A 348 -14.89 22.75 12.98
N ALA A 349 -14.69 23.50 14.07
CA ALA A 349 -14.10 24.85 14.02
C ALA A 349 -12.67 24.81 13.46
N ILE A 350 -11.84 23.85 13.93
CA ILE A 350 -10.49 23.63 13.39
C ILE A 350 -10.56 23.34 11.88
N SER A 351 -11.47 22.45 11.44
CA SER A 351 -11.63 22.12 10.02
C SER A 351 -12.03 23.34 9.19
N CYS A 352 -12.98 24.17 9.69
CA CYS A 352 -13.39 25.42 9.03
C CYS A 352 -12.27 26.46 8.99
N ALA A 353 -11.30 26.41 9.88
CA ALA A 353 -10.22 27.38 9.92
C ALA A 353 -9.08 27.05 8.93
N ILE A 354 -8.93 25.81 8.47
CA ILE A 354 -7.84 25.36 7.57
C ILE A 354 -8.19 25.70 6.12
N ASP A 355 -7.40 26.58 5.50
CA ASP A 355 -7.48 26.90 4.06
C ASP A 355 -6.76 25.84 3.21
N ARG A 356 -7.47 24.74 2.91
CA ARG A 356 -6.98 23.62 2.12
C ARG A 356 -6.59 24.03 0.71
N GLU A 357 -7.35 24.93 0.09
CA GLU A 357 -7.08 25.42 -1.27
C GLU A 357 -5.80 26.25 -1.32
N ARG A 358 -5.51 27.01 -0.27
CA ARG A 358 -4.22 27.72 -0.12
C ARG A 358 -3.07 26.73 0.00
N ILE A 359 -3.22 25.66 0.78
CA ILE A 359 -2.23 24.59 0.89
C ILE A 359 -1.99 23.95 -0.49
N VAL A 360 -3.05 23.61 -1.22
CA VAL A 360 -2.93 23.05 -2.58
C VAL A 360 -2.13 23.99 -3.49
N ARG A 361 -2.44 25.28 -3.49
CA ARG A 361 -1.75 26.26 -4.35
C ARG A 361 -0.29 26.49 -3.94
N GLU A 362 -0.05 26.81 -2.67
CA GLU A 362 1.24 27.35 -2.20
C GLU A 362 2.23 26.25 -1.81
N VAL A 363 1.76 25.10 -1.34
CA VAL A 363 2.61 23.97 -0.94
C VAL A 363 2.80 23.01 -2.11
N TYR A 364 1.71 22.61 -2.77
CA TYR A 364 1.72 21.59 -3.81
C TYR A 364 1.75 22.15 -5.23
N GLY A 365 1.67 23.50 -5.41
CA GLY A 365 1.68 24.12 -6.73
C GLY A 365 0.54 23.64 -7.64
N GLY A 366 -0.64 23.39 -7.06
CA GLY A 366 -1.83 22.86 -7.76
C GLY A 366 -1.79 21.35 -8.01
N ARG A 367 -0.79 20.60 -7.49
CA ARG A 367 -0.64 19.14 -7.71
C ARG A 367 -1.12 18.32 -6.51
N ALA A 368 -2.21 18.74 -5.91
CA ALA A 368 -2.92 18.05 -4.84
C ALA A 368 -4.40 18.43 -4.90
N GLN A 369 -5.21 17.73 -4.14
CA GLN A 369 -6.62 18.03 -3.97
C GLN A 369 -6.96 18.20 -2.49
N ALA A 370 -7.81 19.17 -2.18
CA ALA A 370 -8.41 19.31 -0.87
C ALA A 370 -9.36 18.14 -0.62
N ILE A 371 -9.21 17.45 0.51
CA ILE A 371 -10.00 16.27 0.87
C ILE A 371 -10.69 16.47 2.22
N TYR A 372 -11.86 15.82 2.37
CA TYR A 372 -12.72 15.92 3.56
C TYR A 372 -13.14 14.57 4.11
N GLY A 373 -12.86 13.46 3.40
CA GLY A 373 -13.33 12.13 3.74
C GLY A 373 -12.22 11.11 3.91
N PHE A 374 -12.60 9.96 4.45
CA PHE A 374 -11.72 8.84 4.74
C PHE A 374 -11.28 8.08 3.47
N ILE A 375 -12.16 7.90 2.50
CA ILE A 375 -11.89 7.16 1.27
C ILE A 375 -11.45 8.10 0.16
N SER A 376 -10.43 7.68 -0.60
CA SER A 376 -9.99 8.39 -1.79
C SER A 376 -11.12 8.50 -2.82
N MET A 377 -11.21 9.65 -3.48
CA MET A 377 -12.16 9.88 -4.58
C MET A 377 -11.88 8.98 -5.78
N GLU A 378 -10.66 8.45 -5.90
CA GLU A 378 -10.27 7.48 -6.93
C GLU A 378 -10.74 6.04 -6.62
N ASN A 379 -11.45 5.85 -5.50
CA ASN A 379 -12.15 4.60 -5.19
C ASN A 379 -13.68 4.79 -5.28
N PRO A 380 -14.25 4.84 -6.49
CA PRO A 380 -15.69 5.09 -6.67
C PRO A 380 -16.56 3.97 -6.09
N LYS A 381 -16.01 2.77 -5.92
CA LYS A 381 -16.72 1.62 -5.34
C LYS A 381 -17.12 1.90 -3.88
N TRP A 382 -16.24 2.54 -3.12
CA TRP A 382 -16.44 2.74 -1.68
C TRP A 382 -16.56 4.20 -1.25
N ASN A 383 -16.16 5.17 -2.07
CA ASN A 383 -16.27 6.58 -1.71
C ASN A 383 -17.75 7.03 -1.62
N ASP A 384 -18.08 7.78 -0.57
CA ASP A 384 -19.36 8.52 -0.49
C ASP A 384 -19.10 10.01 -0.80
N PRO A 385 -19.61 10.52 -1.93
CA PRO A 385 -19.44 11.93 -2.29
C PRO A 385 -20.31 12.89 -1.45
N ASN A 386 -21.29 12.38 -0.68
CA ASN A 386 -22.31 13.16 0.03
C ASN A 386 -21.97 13.42 1.49
N ILE A 387 -20.76 13.09 1.95
CA ILE A 387 -20.35 13.33 3.34
C ILE A 387 -20.40 14.82 3.71
N PRO A 388 -20.67 15.17 4.98
CA PRO A 388 -20.57 16.54 5.48
C PRO A 388 -19.20 17.16 5.21
N ARG A 389 -19.16 18.45 4.85
CA ARG A 389 -17.90 19.17 4.58
C ARG A 389 -17.85 20.44 5.41
N TYR A 390 -16.79 20.56 6.19
CA TYR A 390 -16.46 21.75 6.97
C TYR A 390 -15.38 22.54 6.25
N SER A 391 -15.78 23.23 5.17
CA SER A 391 -14.90 24.00 4.30
C SER A 391 -14.40 25.27 4.98
N PHE A 392 -13.36 25.91 4.41
CA PHE A 392 -12.75 27.11 4.94
C PHE A 392 -13.77 28.25 5.12
N ASP A 393 -13.99 28.64 6.37
CA ASP A 393 -14.85 29.74 6.80
C ASP A 393 -14.46 30.19 8.22
N LEU A 394 -13.69 31.25 8.32
CA LEU A 394 -13.22 31.77 9.62
C LEU A 394 -14.35 32.33 10.50
N ALA A 395 -15.44 32.81 9.89
CA ALA A 395 -16.58 33.31 10.66
C ALA A 395 -17.34 32.15 11.33
N ARG A 396 -17.60 31.08 10.56
CA ARG A 396 -18.18 29.84 11.08
C ARG A 396 -17.29 29.18 12.13
N ALA A 397 -15.97 29.15 11.90
CA ALA A 397 -15.02 28.61 12.88
C ALA A 397 -15.13 29.33 14.23
N ARG A 398 -15.17 30.68 14.25
CA ARG A 398 -15.34 31.46 15.47
C ARG A 398 -16.72 31.25 16.12
N ALA A 399 -17.77 31.14 15.33
CA ALA A 399 -19.11 30.87 15.83
C ALA A 399 -19.17 29.52 16.56
N LEU A 400 -18.61 28.45 15.96
CA LEU A 400 -18.54 27.12 16.57
C LEU A 400 -17.75 27.12 17.89
N LEU A 401 -16.64 27.87 17.96
CA LEU A 401 -15.90 28.06 19.22
C LEU A 401 -16.73 28.79 20.27
N GLY A 402 -17.47 29.85 19.87
CA GLY A 402 -18.36 30.58 20.75
C GLY A 402 -19.49 29.72 21.33
N GLU A 403 -20.05 28.81 20.53
CA GLU A 403 -21.10 27.87 20.97
C GLU A 403 -20.66 26.92 22.08
N ILE A 404 -19.34 26.69 22.21
CA ILE A 404 -18.75 25.86 23.27
C ILE A 404 -18.07 26.68 24.35
N GLY A 405 -18.30 27.98 24.37
CA GLY A 405 -17.79 28.88 25.39
C GLY A 405 -16.33 29.31 25.22
N ILE A 406 -15.70 29.00 24.06
CA ILE A 406 -14.37 29.51 23.72
C ILE A 406 -14.56 30.88 23.05
N GLN A 407 -14.41 31.91 23.86
CA GLN A 407 -14.60 33.31 23.44
C GLN A 407 -13.85 34.23 24.40
N GLY A 408 -13.87 35.53 24.12
CA GLY A 408 -13.08 36.47 24.90
C GLY A 408 -11.58 36.36 24.51
N ARG A 409 -10.80 37.32 24.95
CA ARG A 409 -9.38 37.39 24.65
C ARG A 409 -8.63 37.84 25.90
N LYS A 410 -7.53 37.19 26.22
CA LYS A 410 -6.54 37.76 27.13
C LYS A 410 -5.86 38.96 26.46
N GLY A 411 -5.05 39.69 27.23
CA GLY A 411 -4.30 40.85 26.74
C GLY A 411 -3.37 40.56 25.54
N ASP A 412 -2.98 39.30 25.35
CA ASP A 412 -2.19 38.80 24.21
C ASP A 412 -3.04 38.43 22.97
N GLY A 413 -4.38 38.53 23.05
CA GLY A 413 -5.29 38.21 21.96
C GLY A 413 -5.69 36.73 21.85
N VAL A 414 -5.18 35.83 22.72
CA VAL A 414 -5.53 34.40 22.71
C VAL A 414 -6.92 34.19 23.31
N MET A 415 -7.76 33.37 22.64
CA MET A 415 -9.06 32.97 23.17
C MET A 415 -8.93 32.14 24.43
N VAL A 416 -9.92 32.19 25.28
CA VAL A 416 -10.02 31.44 26.53
C VAL A 416 -11.30 30.62 26.55
N ASP A 417 -11.28 29.49 27.26
CA ASP A 417 -12.48 28.70 27.54
C ASP A 417 -13.31 29.31 28.70
N THR A 418 -14.41 28.66 29.04
CA THR A 418 -15.31 29.08 30.14
C THR A 418 -14.63 29.14 31.49
N GLY A 419 -13.54 28.37 31.69
CA GLY A 419 -12.72 28.39 32.91
C GLY A 419 -11.61 29.47 32.88
N GLY A 420 -11.53 30.27 31.82
CA GLY A 420 -10.47 31.26 31.61
C GLY A 420 -9.12 30.66 31.18
N THR A 421 -9.09 29.41 30.80
CA THR A 421 -7.86 28.74 30.30
C THR A 421 -7.57 29.18 28.86
N PRO A 422 -6.35 29.68 28.55
CA PRO A 422 -5.98 30.02 27.19
C PRO A 422 -6.00 28.76 26.29
N VAL A 423 -6.55 28.88 25.09
CA VAL A 423 -6.58 27.77 24.12
C VAL A 423 -5.24 27.71 23.39
N GLU A 424 -4.32 27.00 24.01
CA GLU A 424 -2.96 26.74 23.51
C GLU A 424 -2.82 25.27 23.16
N ILE A 425 -2.33 24.95 21.95
CA ILE A 425 -2.23 23.60 21.41
C ILE A 425 -0.87 23.39 20.78
N VAL A 426 -0.27 22.23 21.05
CA VAL A 426 0.92 21.75 20.35
C VAL A 426 0.53 20.58 19.46
N PHE A 427 0.87 20.63 18.16
CA PHE A 427 0.74 19.46 17.32
C PHE A 427 2.08 19.09 16.67
N CYS A 428 2.33 17.78 16.61
CA CYS A 428 3.54 17.21 16.06
C CYS A 428 3.37 16.86 14.57
N SER A 429 4.45 16.90 13.81
CA SER A 429 4.58 16.20 12.53
C SER A 429 5.98 15.62 12.38
N ASN A 430 6.14 14.65 11.44
CA ASN A 430 7.45 14.07 11.20
C ASN A 430 8.37 15.03 10.44
N THR A 431 9.64 15.05 10.84
CA THR A 431 10.72 15.60 10.00
C THR A 431 10.91 14.77 8.73
N GLY A 432 11.57 15.31 7.71
CA GLY A 432 11.87 14.60 6.47
C GLY A 432 10.77 14.68 5.39
N ASN A 433 9.63 15.36 5.67
CA ASN A 433 8.62 15.70 4.68
C ASN A 433 8.46 17.23 4.58
N PRO A 434 9.15 17.90 3.62
CA PRO A 434 9.14 19.37 3.54
C PRO A 434 7.78 19.95 3.16
N LEU A 435 6.95 19.23 2.40
CA LEU A 435 5.62 19.69 2.01
C LEU A 435 4.68 19.67 3.25
N ARG A 436 4.71 18.59 4.03
CA ARG A 436 3.93 18.50 5.28
C ARG A 436 4.37 19.55 6.29
N ALA A 437 5.67 19.82 6.40
CA ALA A 437 6.18 20.87 7.30
C ALA A 437 5.65 22.26 6.89
N LYS A 438 5.64 22.58 5.59
CA LYS A 438 5.03 23.81 5.07
C LYS A 438 3.54 23.88 5.35
N ALA A 439 2.79 22.80 5.08
CA ALA A 439 1.35 22.73 5.37
C ALA A 439 1.08 22.93 6.87
N ALA A 440 1.89 22.33 7.74
CA ALA A 440 1.78 22.48 9.19
C ALA A 440 1.92 23.95 9.64
N LEU A 441 2.89 24.68 9.09
CA LEU A 441 3.05 26.12 9.38
C LEU A 441 1.86 26.95 8.90
N MET A 442 1.30 26.63 7.73
CA MET A 442 0.08 27.30 7.23
C MET A 442 -1.12 27.01 8.10
N ILE A 443 -1.28 25.76 8.57
CA ILE A 443 -2.34 25.38 9.53
C ILE A 443 -2.16 26.15 10.84
N GLN A 444 -0.94 26.24 11.37
CA GLN A 444 -0.65 27.05 12.57
C GLN A 444 -1.07 28.51 12.39
N GLU A 445 -0.73 29.13 11.26
CA GLU A 445 -1.11 30.49 10.90
C GLU A 445 -2.66 30.64 10.83
N ASP A 446 -3.32 29.72 10.13
CA ASP A 446 -4.77 29.76 9.95
C ASP A 446 -5.54 29.64 11.27
N LEU A 447 -5.09 28.76 12.17
CA LEU A 447 -5.67 28.63 13.51
C LEU A 447 -5.41 29.87 14.37
N GLY A 448 -4.29 30.55 14.17
CA GLY A 448 -3.99 31.86 14.78
C GLY A 448 -5.03 32.93 14.38
N LYS A 449 -5.51 32.92 13.14
CA LYS A 449 -6.54 33.87 12.65
C LYS A 449 -7.87 33.79 13.39
N ILE A 450 -8.20 32.64 13.96
CA ILE A 450 -9.39 32.48 14.81
C ILE A 450 -9.10 32.65 16.30
N GLY A 451 -7.89 33.08 16.67
CA GLY A 451 -7.50 33.42 18.04
C GLY A 451 -7.00 32.26 18.89
N LEU A 452 -6.65 31.14 18.27
CA LEU A 452 -6.01 30.02 18.96
C LEU A 452 -4.48 30.18 18.93
N LYS A 453 -3.81 29.85 20.03
CA LYS A 453 -2.36 29.77 20.05
C LYS A 453 -1.92 28.34 19.75
N VAL A 454 -1.37 28.15 18.57
CA VAL A 454 -0.97 26.83 18.08
C VAL A 454 0.51 26.82 17.78
N VAL A 455 1.19 25.75 18.17
CA VAL A 455 2.62 25.54 17.94
C VAL A 455 2.81 24.23 17.20
N HIS A 456 3.45 24.29 16.02
CA HIS A 456 3.90 23.12 15.29
C HIS A 456 5.25 22.65 15.84
N LEU A 457 5.34 21.37 16.20
CA LEU A 457 6.54 20.71 16.72
C LEU A 457 7.00 19.60 15.74
N PRO A 458 8.04 19.84 14.92
CA PRO A 458 8.63 18.79 14.09
C PRO A 458 9.39 17.80 14.95
N VAL A 459 9.14 16.49 14.75
CA VAL A 459 9.71 15.37 15.52
C VAL A 459 10.29 14.35 14.55
N ASP A 460 11.38 13.67 14.93
CA ASP A 460 11.87 12.50 14.18
C ASP A 460 10.77 11.45 14.02
N PHE A 461 10.70 10.80 12.85
CA PHE A 461 9.60 9.90 12.53
C PHE A 461 9.44 8.74 13.52
N ARG A 462 10.54 8.11 13.93
CA ARG A 462 10.48 7.00 14.91
C ARG A 462 10.04 7.49 16.27
N SER A 463 10.56 8.65 16.70
CA SER A 463 10.15 9.30 17.94
C SER A 463 8.68 9.70 17.92
N LEU A 464 8.17 10.16 16.78
CA LEU A 464 6.75 10.47 16.62
C LEU A 464 5.87 9.22 16.75
N LEU A 465 6.26 8.11 16.12
CA LEU A 465 5.52 6.84 16.26
C LEU A 465 5.51 6.32 17.71
N VAL A 466 6.62 6.47 18.45
CA VAL A 466 6.66 6.14 19.90
C VAL A 466 5.67 7.00 20.68
N ARG A 467 5.61 8.31 20.41
CA ARG A 467 4.66 9.23 21.07
C ARG A 467 3.21 8.86 20.77
N ILE A 468 2.90 8.51 19.52
CA ILE A 468 1.52 8.22 19.07
C ILE A 468 1.05 6.84 19.54
N ASN A 469 1.89 5.80 19.37
CA ASN A 469 1.46 4.40 19.52
C ASN A 469 1.83 3.77 20.86
N MET A 470 2.79 4.35 21.62
CA MET A 470 3.29 3.73 22.85
C MET A 470 3.10 4.59 24.09
N THR A 471 3.53 5.85 24.05
CA THR A 471 3.49 6.73 25.24
C THR A 471 2.27 7.63 25.26
N PHE A 472 1.63 7.87 24.12
CA PHE A 472 0.51 8.80 23.93
C PHE A 472 0.83 10.24 24.38
N ASP A 473 2.12 10.60 24.42
CA ASP A 473 2.63 11.91 24.86
C ASP A 473 2.58 12.91 23.69
N TYR A 474 1.39 13.32 23.31
CA TYR A 474 1.12 14.35 22.29
C TYR A 474 -0.26 14.97 22.51
N GLU A 475 -0.48 16.19 22.02
CA GLU A 475 -1.81 16.86 22.04
C GLU A 475 -2.51 16.74 20.70
N GLY A 476 -1.80 16.98 19.63
CA GLY A 476 -2.25 16.76 18.25
C GLY A 476 -1.12 16.25 17.38
N ALA A 477 -1.47 15.68 16.23
CA ALA A 477 -0.49 15.24 15.23
C ALA A 477 -1.01 15.45 13.82
N LEU A 478 -0.11 15.82 12.91
CA LEU A 478 -0.34 15.91 11.47
C LEU A 478 0.52 14.86 10.77
N MET A 479 -0.13 13.88 10.19
CA MET A 479 0.54 12.80 9.43
C MET A 479 -0.26 12.44 8.19
N GLY A 480 0.34 11.60 7.34
CA GLY A 480 -0.32 10.96 6.22
C GLY A 480 -0.54 9.49 6.49
N LEU A 481 -1.65 8.98 6.04
CA LEU A 481 -1.98 7.55 5.99
C LEU A 481 -2.11 7.13 4.53
N GLY A 482 -1.33 6.14 4.14
CA GLY A 482 -1.45 5.49 2.84
C GLY A 482 -2.46 4.35 2.85
N GLY A 483 -2.78 3.79 1.69
CA GLY A 483 -3.70 2.66 1.55
C GLY A 483 -5.18 3.09 1.55
N GLY A 484 -6.09 2.11 1.72
CA GLY A 484 -7.54 2.36 1.68
C GLY A 484 -8.10 2.35 0.25
N GLY A 485 -7.39 1.68 -0.66
CA GLY A 485 -7.85 1.48 -2.03
C GLY A 485 -8.76 0.27 -2.24
N GLY A 486 -8.75 -0.71 -1.32
CA GLY A 486 -9.52 -1.94 -1.41
C GLY A 486 -10.79 -1.94 -0.58
N ASP A 487 -11.20 -3.14 -0.18
CA ASP A 487 -12.36 -3.36 0.71
C ASP A 487 -12.20 -2.62 2.05
N PRO A 488 -13.26 -1.99 2.58
CA PRO A 488 -13.24 -1.29 3.88
C PRO A 488 -12.75 -2.15 5.06
N ALA A 489 -12.93 -3.46 4.99
CA ALA A 489 -12.42 -4.37 6.02
C ALA A 489 -10.90 -4.26 6.21
N SER A 490 -10.14 -3.85 5.18
CA SER A 490 -8.70 -3.56 5.28
C SER A 490 -8.36 -2.39 6.21
N GLN A 491 -9.35 -1.58 6.56
CA GLN A 491 -9.19 -0.39 7.41
C GLN A 491 -9.71 -0.61 8.85
N ILE A 492 -10.02 -1.84 9.21
CA ILE A 492 -10.61 -2.15 10.51
C ILE A 492 -9.72 -1.74 11.68
N ASN A 493 -8.40 -1.85 11.52
CA ASN A 493 -7.41 -1.46 12.52
C ASN A 493 -7.36 0.07 12.80
N VAL A 494 -7.89 0.89 11.89
CA VAL A 494 -8.03 2.35 12.07
C VAL A 494 -9.41 2.69 12.62
N LEU A 495 -10.45 2.02 12.11
CA LEU A 495 -11.83 2.41 12.34
C LEU A 495 -12.43 1.81 13.62
N ARG A 496 -12.06 0.58 13.99
CA ARG A 496 -12.58 -0.04 15.22
C ARG A 496 -11.90 0.55 16.45
N SER A 497 -12.68 0.91 17.46
CA SER A 497 -12.21 1.57 18.67
C SER A 497 -11.18 0.79 19.49
N SER A 498 -11.25 -0.55 19.45
CA SER A 498 -10.32 -1.44 20.16
C SER A 498 -8.93 -1.56 19.54
N GLU A 499 -8.74 -1.09 18.31
CA GLU A 499 -7.55 -1.36 17.53
C GLU A 499 -6.40 -0.37 17.79
N GLU A 500 -5.18 -0.79 17.47
CA GLU A 500 -3.96 -0.02 17.77
C GLU A 500 -3.80 1.24 16.90
N MET A 501 -4.33 1.25 15.69
CA MET A 501 -4.25 2.39 14.77
C MET A 501 -5.48 3.31 14.85
N HIS A 502 -6.29 3.19 15.87
CA HIS A 502 -7.40 4.09 16.16
C HIS A 502 -6.84 5.45 16.68
N GLN A 503 -6.32 6.25 15.77
CA GLN A 503 -5.35 7.34 15.98
C GLN A 503 -5.66 8.29 17.14
N TRP A 504 -6.94 8.62 17.34
CA TRP A 504 -7.32 9.60 18.36
C TRP A 504 -7.47 9.03 19.78
N PHE A 505 -7.72 7.70 19.90
CA PHE A 505 -7.77 6.97 21.18
C PHE A 505 -7.62 5.46 20.95
N PRO A 506 -6.40 4.92 20.77
CA PRO A 506 -6.18 3.50 20.50
C PRO A 506 -6.44 2.61 21.73
N PHE A 507 -6.64 1.31 21.47
CA PHE A 507 -6.78 0.24 22.47
C PHE A 507 -7.92 0.45 23.47
N GLN A 508 -9.04 1.02 23.07
CA GLN A 508 -10.20 1.17 23.94
C GLN A 508 -10.78 -0.22 24.29
N LYS A 509 -11.00 -0.48 25.58
CA LYS A 509 -11.67 -1.73 26.02
C LYS A 509 -13.15 -1.73 25.64
N THR A 510 -13.76 -0.57 25.64
CA THR A 510 -15.12 -0.29 25.20
C THR A 510 -15.09 1.07 24.49
N PRO A 511 -15.91 1.27 23.45
CA PRO A 511 -15.99 2.56 22.78
C PRO A 511 -16.25 3.68 23.78
N SER A 512 -15.52 4.77 23.69
CA SER A 512 -15.61 5.89 24.64
C SER A 512 -16.71 6.90 24.30
N THR A 513 -17.35 6.71 23.14
CA THR A 513 -18.47 7.54 22.65
C THR A 513 -19.49 6.68 21.90
N ASP A 514 -20.72 7.18 21.82
CA ASP A 514 -21.80 6.49 21.07
C ASP A 514 -21.51 6.39 19.57
N TRP A 515 -20.84 7.39 18.99
CA TRP A 515 -20.51 7.38 17.57
C TRP A 515 -19.39 6.37 17.25
N GLU A 516 -18.41 6.15 18.14
CA GLU A 516 -17.42 5.08 18.00
C GLU A 516 -18.08 3.71 18.10
N ALA A 517 -18.98 3.52 19.09
CA ALA A 517 -19.76 2.29 19.21
C ALA A 517 -20.60 2.02 17.94
N ARG A 518 -21.16 3.07 17.33
CA ARG A 518 -21.90 2.93 16.07
C ARG A 518 -21.00 2.53 14.91
N ILE A 519 -19.80 3.11 14.80
CA ILE A 519 -18.80 2.70 13.78
C ILE A 519 -18.42 1.24 13.98
N ASP A 520 -18.13 0.80 15.20
CA ASP A 520 -17.78 -0.60 15.48
C ASP A 520 -18.88 -1.56 15.01
N LEU A 521 -20.13 -1.25 15.32
CA LEU A 521 -21.30 -2.04 14.88
C LEU A 521 -21.43 -2.07 13.34
N LEU A 522 -21.26 -0.95 12.67
CA LEU A 522 -21.38 -0.85 11.21
C LEU A 522 -20.23 -1.57 10.51
N MET A 523 -19.01 -1.46 11.04
CA MET A 523 -17.85 -2.18 10.51
C MET A 523 -18.00 -3.69 10.66
N ASP A 524 -18.58 -4.16 11.75
CA ASP A 524 -18.91 -5.58 11.93
C ASP A 524 -20.05 -6.03 11.00
N ALA A 525 -21.11 -5.23 10.86
CA ALA A 525 -22.27 -5.54 10.03
C ALA A 525 -21.89 -5.66 8.54
N GLN A 526 -21.11 -4.70 8.02
CA GLN A 526 -20.70 -4.70 6.62
C GLN A 526 -19.80 -5.91 6.26
N MET A 527 -19.08 -6.48 7.23
CA MET A 527 -18.29 -7.69 7.01
C MET A 527 -19.11 -8.98 7.03
N ARG A 528 -20.34 -8.93 7.58
CA ARG A 528 -21.20 -10.12 7.78
C ARG A 528 -22.33 -10.25 6.76
N THR A 529 -22.28 -9.50 5.68
CA THR A 529 -23.24 -9.65 4.57
C THR A 529 -22.53 -9.65 3.22
N LEU A 530 -22.95 -10.54 2.31
CA LEU A 530 -22.43 -10.59 0.93
C LEU A 530 -23.17 -9.59 0.02
N ASP A 531 -24.26 -8.98 0.49
CA ASP A 531 -24.99 -7.96 -0.27
C ASP A 531 -24.17 -6.65 -0.31
N PHE A 532 -23.59 -6.37 -1.47
CA PHE A 532 -22.78 -5.17 -1.68
C PHE A 532 -23.57 -3.87 -1.41
N THR A 533 -24.86 -3.83 -1.76
CA THR A 533 -25.70 -2.64 -1.52
C THR A 533 -25.82 -2.34 -0.03
N GLN A 534 -26.04 -3.38 0.79
CA GLN A 534 -26.10 -3.22 2.24
C GLN A 534 -24.72 -2.86 2.81
N ARG A 535 -23.65 -3.51 2.34
CA ARG A 535 -22.26 -3.20 2.74
C ARG A 535 -21.92 -1.74 2.46
N LYS A 536 -22.23 -1.27 1.25
CA LYS A 536 -21.98 0.12 0.83
C LYS A 536 -22.76 1.10 1.72
N LYS A 537 -24.04 0.81 2.00
CA LYS A 537 -24.87 1.64 2.87
C LYS A 537 -24.29 1.73 4.28
N ASP A 538 -23.90 0.60 4.88
CA ASP A 538 -23.31 0.57 6.22
C ASP A 538 -22.01 1.36 6.27
N PHE A 539 -21.18 1.24 5.24
CA PHE A 539 -19.90 1.95 5.18
C PHE A 539 -20.06 3.44 4.81
N ASP A 540 -21.09 3.82 4.04
CA ASP A 540 -21.42 5.23 3.80
C ASP A 540 -21.84 5.93 5.11
N GLU A 541 -22.59 5.24 5.99
CA GLU A 541 -22.90 5.76 7.31
C GLU A 541 -21.63 5.94 8.15
N VAL A 542 -20.66 5.01 8.10
CA VAL A 542 -19.34 5.19 8.75
C VAL A 542 -18.64 6.43 8.24
N GLN A 543 -18.58 6.64 6.92
CA GLN A 543 -17.97 7.83 6.32
C GLN A 543 -18.68 9.13 6.76
N GLY A 544 -20.01 9.11 6.82
CA GLY A 544 -20.83 10.23 7.31
C GLY A 544 -20.52 10.57 8.76
N ILE A 545 -20.42 9.56 9.64
CA ILE A 545 -20.06 9.74 11.07
C ILE A 545 -18.65 10.33 11.19
N LEU A 546 -17.67 9.77 10.47
CA LEU A 546 -16.29 10.27 10.49
C LEU A 546 -16.19 11.72 10.02
N ALA A 547 -16.95 12.09 9.01
CA ALA A 547 -16.97 13.44 8.47
C ALA A 547 -17.71 14.45 9.36
N GLU A 548 -18.72 14.01 10.12
CA GLU A 548 -19.45 14.84 11.09
C GLU A 548 -18.66 15.03 12.38
N GLU A 549 -18.11 13.94 12.94
CA GLU A 549 -17.38 13.95 14.21
C GLU A 549 -15.94 14.44 14.09
N LEU A 550 -15.35 14.33 12.89
CA LEU A 550 -13.98 14.77 12.57
C LEU A 550 -12.91 14.29 13.58
N PRO A 551 -12.86 13.01 13.92
CA PRO A 551 -11.73 12.51 14.72
C PRO A 551 -10.40 12.67 13.96
N MET A 552 -10.45 12.60 12.62
CA MET A 552 -9.38 12.92 11.68
C MET A 552 -9.82 14.09 10.80
N ILE A 553 -9.14 15.21 10.88
CA ILE A 553 -9.40 16.41 10.08
C ILE A 553 -8.53 16.35 8.83
N TYR A 554 -9.10 15.83 7.74
CA TYR A 554 -8.39 15.68 6.47
C TYR A 554 -8.01 17.05 5.89
N THR A 555 -6.85 17.11 5.24
CA THR A 555 -6.32 18.33 4.65
C THR A 555 -6.23 18.23 3.13
N VAL A 556 -5.20 17.55 2.64
CA VAL A 556 -4.96 17.40 1.20
C VAL A 556 -4.48 15.99 0.88
N SER A 557 -4.69 15.57 -0.37
CA SER A 557 -4.06 14.40 -0.96
C SER A 557 -3.31 14.81 -2.22
N PRO A 558 -2.02 14.48 -2.35
CA PRO A 558 -1.26 14.81 -3.55
C PRO A 558 -1.72 14.00 -4.76
N PHE A 559 -1.51 14.51 -5.98
CA PHE A 559 -1.65 13.69 -7.18
C PHE A 559 -0.50 12.70 -7.27
N ALA A 560 -0.84 11.49 -7.68
CA ALA A 560 0.12 10.43 -7.96
C ALA A 560 0.59 10.49 -9.41
N TYR A 561 1.88 10.28 -9.62
CA TYR A 561 2.49 10.23 -10.94
C TYR A 561 3.43 9.03 -11.03
N SER A 562 3.54 8.45 -12.22
CA SER A 562 4.55 7.45 -12.55
C SER A 562 5.30 7.84 -13.82
N GLY A 563 6.59 7.56 -13.85
CA GLY A 563 7.41 7.67 -15.06
C GLY A 563 7.51 6.31 -15.74
N ILE A 564 7.31 6.23 -17.04
CA ILE A 564 7.51 5.00 -17.80
C ILE A 564 8.12 5.30 -19.16
N ARG A 565 9.05 4.45 -19.61
CA ARG A 565 9.69 4.51 -20.91
C ARG A 565 8.65 4.59 -22.03
N LEU A 566 8.95 5.37 -23.07
CA LEU A 566 8.09 5.44 -24.25
C LEU A 566 8.04 4.10 -24.98
N GLY A 567 6.90 3.84 -25.64
CA GLY A 567 6.73 2.65 -26.45
C GLY A 567 6.31 1.40 -25.67
N VAL A 568 5.97 1.51 -24.38
CA VAL A 568 5.37 0.40 -23.64
C VAL A 568 3.91 0.23 -24.05
N GLY A 569 3.53 -0.99 -24.45
CA GLY A 569 2.16 -1.38 -24.79
C GLY A 569 1.43 -2.01 -23.60
N ASN A 570 0.11 -2.07 -23.67
CA ASN A 570 -0.81 -2.63 -22.67
C ASN A 570 -0.74 -1.95 -21.28
N LEU A 571 -0.28 -0.71 -21.23
CA LEU A 571 -0.22 0.06 -20.01
C LEU A 571 -1.63 0.33 -19.48
N ARG A 572 -1.90 -0.07 -18.23
CA ARG A 572 -3.17 0.12 -17.51
C ARG A 572 -2.89 0.76 -16.15
N PRO A 573 -2.68 2.09 -16.06
CA PRO A 573 -2.34 2.73 -14.80
C PRO A 573 -3.43 2.56 -13.74
N ALA A 574 -3.02 2.32 -12.49
CA ALA A 574 -3.91 2.12 -11.35
C ALA A 574 -3.42 2.87 -10.12
N VAL A 575 -4.08 3.97 -9.77
CA VAL A 575 -3.65 4.85 -8.67
C VAL A 575 -3.74 4.18 -7.29
N LEU A 576 -4.65 3.23 -7.11
CA LEU A 576 -4.87 2.52 -5.86
C LEU A 576 -3.90 1.35 -5.65
N SER A 577 -3.14 0.97 -6.67
CA SER A 577 -2.10 -0.06 -6.58
C SER A 577 -0.77 0.53 -6.12
N PRO A 578 0.02 -0.15 -5.29
CA PRO A 578 1.40 0.24 -5.01
C PRO A 578 2.32 0.09 -6.23
N TYR A 579 1.90 -0.67 -7.24
CA TYR A 579 2.56 -0.87 -8.53
C TYR A 579 1.75 -0.19 -9.63
N HIS A 580 1.75 1.13 -9.63
CA HIS A 580 0.83 1.96 -10.43
C HIS A 580 0.77 1.61 -11.91
N VAL A 581 1.92 1.29 -12.52
CA VAL A 581 2.03 1.04 -13.96
C VAL A 581 2.59 -0.34 -14.30
N THR A 582 3.08 -1.10 -13.31
CA THR A 582 3.59 -2.46 -13.51
C THR A 582 2.77 -3.55 -12.83
N TRP A 583 1.57 -3.25 -12.33
CA TRP A 583 0.72 -4.26 -11.69
C TRP A 583 0.33 -5.40 -12.65
N ASN A 584 0.28 -5.12 -13.97
CA ASN A 584 0.03 -6.08 -15.05
C ASN A 584 1.30 -6.30 -15.91
N LEU A 585 2.49 -6.36 -15.29
CA LEU A 585 3.78 -6.43 -15.98
C LEU A 585 3.89 -7.58 -16.99
N GLU A 586 3.22 -8.69 -16.76
CA GLU A 586 3.17 -9.84 -17.66
C GLU A 586 2.53 -9.53 -19.02
N GLU A 587 1.67 -8.51 -19.07
CA GLU A 587 0.99 -8.06 -20.29
C GLU A 587 1.77 -6.98 -21.05
N LEU A 588 2.76 -6.35 -20.40
CA LEU A 588 3.51 -5.24 -20.99
C LEU A 588 4.52 -5.73 -22.03
N TYR A 589 4.74 -4.93 -23.06
CA TYR A 589 5.72 -5.19 -24.13
C TYR A 589 6.26 -3.86 -24.70
N PHE A 590 7.41 -3.90 -25.40
CA PHE A 590 7.87 -2.75 -26.17
C PHE A 590 7.28 -2.76 -27.58
N LYS A 591 6.60 -1.68 -27.96
CA LYS A 591 6.18 -1.43 -29.35
C LYS A 591 7.42 -1.25 -30.22
N LYS A 592 7.43 -1.86 -31.39
CA LYS A 592 8.48 -1.65 -32.41
C LYS A 592 8.32 -0.32 -33.10
#